data_79af2648d7b5e3b5a56978f0a2e10696
#
_entry.id   79af2648d7b5e3b5a56978f0a2e10696
#
_cell.length_a   1.000
_cell.length_b   1.000
_cell.length_c   1.000
_cell.angle_alpha   90.00
_cell.angle_beta   90.00
_cell.angle_gamma   90.00
#
_symmetry.space_group_name_H-M   'P 1'
#
loop_
_entity.id
_entity.type
_entity.pdbx_description
1 polymer ?
#
loop_
_entity_poly.entity_id
_entity_poly.type
_entity_poly.pdbx_seq_one_letter_code
_entity_poly.pdbx_strand_id
1 'polypeptide(L)'
;VVRPHLPKDKIHYLMGVGSPEDLVEGVARGIDLFDCVLPTRLARHGAFWTPIGRHNIKNKKFEQQLTPLQKNCSCSTCKTTTISYIRHLHMESEITALRLLTIHNLHFLLDLMRTIRKHIKEGTFDAFHKSFTSQFLNSES
;
A
#
# COMPACT_ATOMS: atom_id res chain seq x y z
N VAL A 1 9.56 -18.57 -12.13
CA VAL A 1 10.69 -19.42 -12.53
C VAL A 1 11.31 -20.15 -11.33
N VAL A 2 11.40 -19.53 -10.13
CA VAL A 2 12.07 -20.12 -8.94
C VAL A 2 11.17 -21.09 -8.15
N ARG A 3 9.85 -20.83 -8.08
CA ARG A 3 8.89 -21.59 -7.26
C ARG A 3 8.94 -23.12 -7.41
N PRO A 4 9.10 -23.71 -8.61
CA PRO A 4 9.18 -25.17 -8.76
C PRO A 4 10.36 -25.83 -8.02
N HIS A 5 11.37 -25.03 -7.67
CA HIS A 5 12.61 -25.49 -7.02
C HIS A 5 12.62 -25.22 -5.50
N LEU A 6 11.57 -24.56 -4.96
CA LEU A 6 11.47 -24.27 -3.53
C LEU A 6 10.81 -25.45 -2.78
N PRO A 7 11.29 -25.80 -1.57
CA PRO A 7 10.69 -26.83 -0.74
C PRO A 7 9.25 -26.47 -0.38
N LYS A 8 8.29 -27.33 -0.69
CA LYS A 8 6.86 -27.07 -0.48
C LYS A 8 6.43 -26.99 1.00
N ASP A 9 7.24 -27.53 1.89
CA ASP A 9 7.01 -27.64 3.33
C ASP A 9 7.70 -26.52 4.14
N LYS A 10 8.31 -25.55 3.46
CA LYS A 10 9.03 -24.42 4.09
C LYS A 10 8.36 -23.09 3.77
N ILE A 11 8.57 -22.12 4.67
CA ILE A 11 8.17 -20.72 4.44
C ILE A 11 9.04 -20.10 3.35
N HIS A 12 8.42 -19.47 2.37
CA HIS A 12 9.08 -18.77 1.29
C HIS A 12 9.17 -17.28 1.58
N TYR A 13 10.37 -16.77 1.71
CA TYR A 13 10.64 -15.37 1.99
C TYR A 13 11.22 -14.67 0.76
N LEU A 14 10.56 -13.59 0.32
CA LEU A 14 11.03 -12.74 -0.76
C LEU A 14 11.51 -11.41 -0.20
N MET A 15 12.84 -11.24 -0.18
CA MET A 15 13.51 -10.08 0.41
C MET A 15 13.41 -8.83 -0.48
N GLY A 16 13.20 -7.67 0.15
CA GLY A 16 13.27 -6.36 -0.51
C GLY A 16 12.11 -6.03 -1.45
N VAL A 17 11.04 -6.82 -1.45
CA VAL A 17 9.87 -6.65 -2.31
C VAL A 17 8.65 -6.29 -1.44
N GLY A 18 7.87 -5.27 -1.84
CA GLY A 18 6.74 -4.84 -1.03
C GLY A 18 5.92 -3.69 -1.62
N SER A 19 5.85 -3.54 -2.94
CA SER A 19 4.78 -2.76 -3.55
C SER A 19 3.45 -3.53 -3.43
N PRO A 20 2.29 -2.86 -3.38
CA PRO A 20 1.00 -3.55 -3.25
C PRO A 20 0.77 -4.63 -4.31
N GLU A 21 1.10 -4.33 -5.55
CA GLU A 21 0.99 -5.24 -6.69
C GLU A 21 1.94 -6.44 -6.56
N ASP A 22 3.18 -6.20 -6.15
CA ASP A 22 4.17 -7.27 -5.95
C ASP A 22 3.81 -8.18 -4.78
N LEU A 23 3.19 -7.64 -3.71
CA LEU A 23 2.71 -8.43 -2.59
C LEU A 23 1.60 -9.40 -3.02
N VAL A 24 0.61 -8.91 -3.77
CA VAL A 24 -0.51 -9.72 -4.25
C VAL A 24 0.00 -10.79 -5.22
N GLU A 25 0.86 -10.42 -6.16
CA GLU A 25 1.45 -11.33 -7.14
C GLU A 25 2.41 -12.34 -6.48
N GLY A 26 3.21 -11.91 -5.52
CA GLY A 26 4.10 -12.79 -4.75
C GLY A 26 3.33 -13.88 -4.00
N VAL A 27 2.24 -13.51 -3.32
CA VAL A 27 1.36 -14.47 -2.66
C VAL A 27 0.71 -15.43 -3.65
N ALA A 28 0.24 -14.95 -4.81
CA ALA A 28 -0.29 -15.80 -5.89
C ALA A 28 0.73 -16.84 -6.36
N ARG A 29 2.03 -16.52 -6.26
CA ARG A 29 3.13 -17.42 -6.59
C ARG A 29 3.66 -18.25 -5.42
N GLY A 30 3.04 -18.16 -4.25
CA GLY A 30 3.36 -18.96 -3.07
C GLY A 30 4.51 -18.40 -2.23
N ILE A 31 4.66 -17.07 -2.19
CA ILE A 31 5.53 -16.38 -1.23
C ILE A 31 4.72 -16.09 0.04
N ASP A 32 5.32 -16.34 1.20
CA ASP A 32 4.67 -16.25 2.51
C ASP A 32 5.10 -15.01 3.29
N LEU A 33 6.33 -14.53 3.09
CA LEU A 33 6.94 -13.47 3.87
C LEU A 33 7.65 -12.45 2.98
N PHE A 34 7.53 -11.16 3.34
CA PHE A 34 8.12 -10.04 2.63
C PHE A 34 8.71 -9.04 3.62
N ASP A 35 9.74 -8.30 3.21
CA ASP A 35 10.18 -7.06 3.83
C ASP A 35 10.43 -5.99 2.76
N CYS A 36 10.21 -4.74 3.09
CA CYS A 36 10.49 -3.66 2.15
C CYS A 36 10.58 -2.29 2.83
N VAL A 37 11.51 -1.46 2.37
CA VAL A 37 11.63 -0.05 2.77
C VAL A 37 10.68 0.87 2.00
N LEU A 38 10.00 0.35 0.98
CA LEU A 38 9.22 1.15 0.02
C LEU A 38 8.16 2.03 0.68
N PRO A 39 7.35 1.57 1.67
CA PRO A 39 6.32 2.40 2.30
C PRO A 39 6.89 3.67 2.94
N THR A 40 8.02 3.57 3.61
CA THR A 40 8.68 4.71 4.26
C THR A 40 9.45 5.56 3.26
N ARG A 41 10.12 4.94 2.27
CA ARG A 41 10.84 5.64 1.21
C ARG A 41 9.87 6.49 0.38
N LEU A 42 8.74 5.95 -0.07
CA LEU A 42 7.74 6.68 -0.84
C LEU A 42 7.12 7.83 -0.03
N ALA A 43 6.82 7.62 1.24
CA ALA A 43 6.31 8.66 2.13
C ALA A 43 7.24 9.87 2.21
N ARG A 44 8.57 9.65 2.28
CA ARG A 44 9.57 10.73 2.28
C ARG A 44 9.54 11.57 0.99
N HIS A 45 9.10 10.99 -0.11
CA HIS A 45 8.94 11.70 -1.40
C HIS A 45 7.51 12.21 -1.64
N GLY A 46 6.63 12.11 -0.63
CA GLY A 46 5.26 12.57 -0.70
C GLY A 46 4.30 11.58 -1.37
N ALA A 47 4.73 10.36 -1.64
CA ALA A 47 3.87 9.36 -2.26
C ALA A 47 3.13 8.51 -1.21
N PHE A 48 1.88 8.17 -1.52
CA PHE A 48 1.02 7.32 -0.70
C PHE A 48 0.14 6.44 -1.58
N TRP A 49 -0.35 5.35 -1.01
CA TRP A 49 -1.23 4.40 -1.68
C TRP A 49 -2.68 4.53 -1.24
N THR A 50 -3.56 4.21 -2.16
CA THR A 50 -4.99 3.96 -1.92
C THR A 50 -5.40 2.71 -2.70
N PRO A 51 -6.61 2.16 -2.52
CA PRO A 51 -7.08 1.03 -3.32
C PRO A 51 -7.09 1.27 -4.84
N ILE A 52 -7.07 2.53 -5.25
CA ILE A 52 -7.04 2.93 -6.67
C ILE A 52 -5.65 3.34 -7.14
N GLY A 53 -4.57 2.91 -6.46
CA GLY A 53 -3.20 3.10 -6.90
C GLY A 53 -2.38 4.09 -6.08
N ARG A 54 -1.24 4.50 -6.63
CA ARG A 54 -0.28 5.41 -6.00
C ARG A 54 -0.61 6.87 -6.34
N HIS A 55 -0.52 7.72 -5.33
CA HIS A 55 -0.70 9.17 -5.45
C HIS A 55 0.53 9.92 -4.93
N ASN A 56 0.67 11.18 -5.35
CA ASN A 56 1.67 12.08 -4.78
C ASN A 56 0.95 13.28 -4.15
N ILE A 57 1.26 13.54 -2.88
CA ILE A 57 0.65 14.61 -2.10
C ILE A 57 0.89 16.01 -2.68
N LYS A 58 1.94 16.20 -3.47
CA LYS A 58 2.27 17.45 -4.14
C LYS A 58 1.25 17.86 -5.21
N ASN A 59 0.43 16.92 -5.69
CA ASN A 59 -0.55 17.19 -6.72
C ASN A 59 -1.50 18.32 -6.28
N LYS A 60 -1.70 19.30 -7.14
CA LYS A 60 -2.52 20.50 -6.89
C LYS A 60 -3.98 20.15 -6.58
N LYS A 61 -4.51 19.04 -7.10
CA LYS A 61 -5.87 18.58 -6.82
C LYS A 61 -6.16 18.39 -5.31
N PHE A 62 -5.12 18.16 -4.50
CA PHE A 62 -5.26 17.95 -3.05
C PHE A 62 -5.23 19.23 -2.21
N GLU A 63 -5.01 20.40 -2.83
CA GLU A 63 -4.79 21.68 -2.13
C GLU A 63 -5.96 22.11 -1.26
N GLN A 64 -7.19 21.86 -1.70
CA GLN A 64 -8.41 22.27 -1.01
C GLN A 64 -9.28 21.09 -0.55
N GLN A 65 -8.76 19.86 -0.61
CA GLN A 65 -9.53 18.69 -0.22
C GLN A 65 -9.50 18.48 1.30
N LEU A 66 -10.64 18.66 1.95
CA LEU A 66 -10.82 18.45 3.39
C LEU A 66 -11.19 17.00 3.76
N THR A 67 -10.84 16.05 2.90
CA THR A 67 -11.06 14.62 3.11
C THR A 67 -9.77 13.94 3.61
N PRO A 68 -9.83 12.74 4.23
CA PRO A 68 -8.63 11.96 4.53
C PRO A 68 -7.89 11.49 3.27
N LEU A 69 -6.66 10.97 3.41
CA LEU A 69 -5.91 10.35 2.32
C LEU A 69 -6.70 9.23 1.62
N GLN A 70 -7.45 8.47 2.39
CA GLN A 70 -8.29 7.38 1.92
C GLN A 70 -9.58 7.32 2.73
N LYS A 71 -10.73 7.33 2.06
CA LYS A 71 -12.03 7.07 2.70
C LYS A 71 -12.03 5.70 3.37
N ASN A 72 -12.68 5.60 4.52
CA ASN A 72 -12.82 4.36 5.29
C ASN A 72 -11.50 3.73 5.78
N CYS A 73 -10.37 4.44 5.68
CA CYS A 73 -9.12 4.00 6.27
C CYS A 73 -9.13 4.21 7.79
N SER A 74 -8.78 3.18 8.54
CA SER A 74 -8.79 3.21 10.01
C SER A 74 -7.48 3.68 10.65
N CYS A 75 -6.46 4.06 9.86
CA CYS A 75 -5.19 4.56 10.40
C CYS A 75 -5.38 5.89 11.14
N SER A 76 -4.48 6.19 12.08
CA SER A 76 -4.54 7.44 12.86
C SER A 76 -4.47 8.68 11.96
N THR A 77 -3.63 8.67 10.91
CA THR A 77 -3.55 9.78 9.95
C THR A 77 -4.90 10.10 9.31
N CYS A 78 -5.59 9.10 8.75
CA CYS A 78 -6.87 9.30 8.09
C CYS A 78 -8.01 9.68 9.05
N LYS A 79 -7.91 9.30 10.33
CA LYS A 79 -8.90 9.65 11.35
C LYS A 79 -8.77 11.08 11.85
N THR A 80 -7.57 11.66 11.81
CA THR A 80 -7.29 12.94 12.49
C THR A 80 -6.89 14.06 11.56
N THR A 81 -6.59 13.76 10.27
CA THR A 81 -5.91 14.73 9.40
C THR A 81 -6.51 14.71 8.00
N THR A 82 -6.64 15.89 7.39
CA THR A 82 -7.07 16.05 5.99
C THR A 82 -5.88 15.97 5.02
N ILE A 83 -6.15 15.56 3.78
CA ILE A 83 -5.13 15.49 2.73
C ILE A 83 -4.55 16.87 2.40
N SER A 84 -5.38 17.94 2.40
CA SER A 84 -4.93 19.32 2.19
C SER A 84 -3.93 19.77 3.27
N TYR A 85 -4.17 19.42 4.54
CA TYR A 85 -3.25 19.75 5.62
C TYR A 85 -1.92 19.00 5.51
N ILE A 86 -1.96 17.70 5.17
CA ILE A 86 -0.73 16.92 4.93
C ILE A 86 0.05 17.50 3.75
N ARG A 87 -0.65 17.92 2.68
CA ARG A 87 -0.03 18.60 1.54
C ARG A 87 0.66 19.90 1.97
N HIS A 88 -0.03 20.75 2.73
CA HIS A 88 0.53 21.98 3.27
C HIS A 88 1.83 21.71 4.04
N LEU A 89 1.79 20.81 5.02
CA LEU A 89 2.99 20.42 5.79
C LEU A 89 4.12 19.91 4.88
N HIS A 90 3.79 19.12 3.86
CA HIS A 90 4.81 18.59 2.94
C HIS A 90 5.44 19.69 2.08
N MET A 91 4.65 20.68 1.63
CA MET A 91 5.16 21.81 0.84
C MET A 91 6.05 22.75 1.68
N GLU A 92 5.77 22.86 2.98
CA GLU A 92 6.59 23.62 3.94
C GLU A 92 7.78 22.80 4.48
N SER A 93 8.03 21.59 3.91
CA SER A 93 9.13 20.71 4.32
C SER A 93 9.05 20.24 5.78
N GLU A 94 7.85 20.19 6.36
CA GLU A 94 7.61 19.73 7.72
C GLU A 94 7.74 18.22 7.85
N ILE A 95 8.58 17.75 8.77
CA ILE A 95 8.82 16.30 9.02
C ILE A 95 7.52 15.57 9.38
N THR A 96 6.57 16.25 10.01
CA THR A 96 5.28 15.70 10.39
C THR A 96 4.52 15.14 9.19
N ALA A 97 4.60 15.76 8.00
CA ALA A 97 4.00 15.23 6.78
C ALA A 97 4.54 13.84 6.43
N LEU A 98 5.86 13.66 6.52
CA LEU A 98 6.52 12.41 6.20
C LEU A 98 6.11 11.29 7.16
N ARG A 99 5.97 11.62 8.45
CA ARG A 99 5.48 10.71 9.48
C ARG A 99 4.02 10.29 9.22
N LEU A 100 3.14 11.24 8.93
CA LEU A 100 1.72 10.99 8.66
C LEU A 100 1.53 10.09 7.43
N LEU A 101 2.26 10.36 6.34
CA LEU A 101 2.26 9.53 5.14
C LEU A 101 2.83 8.13 5.40
N THR A 102 3.89 8.02 6.20
CA THR A 102 4.48 6.74 6.58
C THR A 102 3.49 5.87 7.36
N ILE A 103 2.81 6.45 8.36
CA ILE A 103 1.78 5.75 9.14
C ILE A 103 0.67 5.21 8.22
N HIS A 104 0.21 6.04 7.28
CA HIS A 104 -0.81 5.62 6.32
C HIS A 104 -0.31 4.49 5.41
N ASN A 105 0.87 4.61 4.81
CA ASN A 105 1.42 3.61 3.91
C ASN A 105 1.64 2.25 4.59
N LEU A 106 2.18 2.26 5.80
CA LEU A 106 2.34 1.03 6.60
C LEU A 106 1.00 0.38 6.92
N HIS A 107 0.03 1.19 7.35
CA HIS A 107 -1.33 0.71 7.62
C HIS A 107 -1.95 0.09 6.37
N PHE A 108 -1.84 0.75 5.22
CA PHE A 108 -2.37 0.28 3.94
C PHE A 108 -1.82 -1.11 3.58
N LEU A 109 -0.49 -1.30 3.63
CA LEU A 109 0.12 -2.60 3.31
C LEU A 109 -0.24 -3.70 4.31
N LEU A 110 -0.27 -3.38 5.61
CA LEU A 110 -0.67 -4.34 6.63
C LEU A 110 -2.13 -4.76 6.48
N ASP A 111 -3.00 -3.83 6.10
CA ASP A 111 -4.41 -4.11 5.85
C ASP A 111 -4.62 -4.92 4.56
N LEU A 112 -3.85 -4.60 3.51
CA LEU A 112 -3.79 -5.43 2.30
C LEU A 112 -3.42 -6.87 2.63
N MET A 113 -2.37 -7.10 3.45
CA MET A 113 -1.96 -8.44 3.85
C MET A 113 -3.01 -9.15 4.73
N ARG A 114 -3.78 -8.41 5.54
CA ARG A 114 -4.94 -8.99 6.26
C ARG A 114 -6.03 -9.44 5.28
N THR A 115 -6.33 -8.60 4.30
CA THR A 115 -7.31 -8.88 3.25
C THR A 115 -6.91 -10.10 2.42
N ILE A 116 -5.66 -10.19 2.00
CA ILE A 116 -5.11 -11.36 1.30
C ILE A 116 -5.33 -12.64 2.13
N ARG A 117 -4.94 -12.63 3.42
CA ARG A 117 -5.12 -13.79 4.31
C ARG A 117 -6.58 -14.19 4.48
N LYS A 118 -7.48 -13.21 4.54
CA LYS A 118 -8.92 -13.47 4.59
C LYS A 118 -9.38 -14.21 3.33
N HIS A 119 -9.06 -13.69 2.15
CA HIS A 119 -9.44 -14.31 0.87
C HIS A 119 -8.83 -15.71 0.67
N ILE A 120 -7.60 -15.96 1.16
CA ILE A 120 -7.01 -17.29 1.14
C ILE A 120 -7.84 -18.26 2.01
N LYS A 121 -8.21 -17.85 3.24
CA LYS A 121 -9.02 -18.69 4.15
C LYS A 121 -10.42 -18.99 3.61
N GLU A 122 -11.00 -18.04 2.87
CA GLU A 122 -12.33 -18.14 2.26
C GLU A 122 -12.31 -18.85 0.88
N GLY A 123 -11.13 -19.20 0.34
CA GLY A 123 -11.00 -19.81 -0.99
C GLY A 123 -11.32 -18.86 -2.15
N THR A 124 -11.30 -17.55 -1.92
CA THR A 124 -11.69 -16.51 -2.89
C THR A 124 -10.50 -15.68 -3.40
N PHE A 125 -9.27 -16.13 -3.14
CA PHE A 125 -8.07 -15.36 -3.43
C PHE A 125 -7.88 -15.10 -4.93
N ASP A 126 -8.18 -16.05 -5.81
CA ASP A 126 -8.02 -15.87 -7.26
C ASP A 126 -8.92 -14.75 -7.82
N ALA A 127 -10.15 -14.65 -7.32
CA ALA A 127 -11.07 -13.58 -7.69
C ALA A 127 -10.56 -12.21 -7.17
N PHE A 128 -10.09 -12.17 -5.93
CA PHE A 128 -9.47 -10.99 -5.34
C PHE A 128 -8.23 -10.54 -6.13
N HIS A 129 -7.31 -11.45 -6.46
CA HIS A 129 -6.11 -11.17 -7.23
C HIS A 129 -6.43 -10.50 -8.58
N LYS A 130 -7.37 -11.07 -9.35
CA LYS A 130 -7.80 -10.51 -10.63
C LYS A 130 -8.41 -9.10 -10.48
N SER A 131 -9.30 -8.94 -9.50
CA SER A 131 -9.96 -7.65 -9.23
C SER A 131 -8.95 -6.59 -8.79
N PHE A 132 -8.06 -6.92 -7.86
CA PHE A 132 -7.03 -6.01 -7.37
C PHE A 132 -6.09 -5.57 -8.49
N THR A 133 -5.58 -6.51 -9.30
CA THR A 133 -4.66 -6.22 -10.41
C THR A 133 -5.31 -5.30 -11.43
N SER A 134 -6.57 -5.55 -11.80
CA SER A 134 -7.28 -4.71 -12.77
C SER A 134 -7.54 -3.28 -12.25
N GLN A 135 -7.87 -3.11 -10.98
CA GLN A 135 -8.11 -1.79 -10.39
C GLN A 135 -6.82 -1.00 -10.16
N PHE A 136 -5.80 -1.67 -9.64
CA PHE A 136 -4.56 -1.00 -9.22
C PHE A 136 -3.69 -0.59 -10.41
N LEU A 137 -3.58 -1.41 -11.45
CA LEU A 137 -2.77 -1.11 -12.65
C LEU A 137 -3.44 -0.09 -13.58
N ASN A 138 -4.78 -0.06 -13.69
CA ASN A 138 -5.48 0.92 -14.53
C ASN A 138 -5.40 2.36 -13.99
N SER A 139 -4.90 2.57 -12.80
CA SER A 139 -4.78 3.90 -12.17
C SER A 139 -3.40 4.55 -12.34
N GLU A 140 -2.43 3.87 -12.95
CA GLU A 140 -1.10 4.41 -13.23
C GLU A 140 -0.99 5.08 -14.63
N SER A 141 -2.11 5.18 -15.37
CA SER A 141 -2.18 5.80 -16.70
C SER A 141 -2.47 7.29 -16.63
#